data_668e712c7d51395d01f32a3fd63ffda7
#
_entry.id   668e712c7d51395d01f32a3fd63ffda7
#
_cell.length_a   1.000
_cell.length_b   1.000
_cell.length_c   1.000
_cell.angle_alpha   90.00
_cell.angle_beta   90.00
_cell.angle_gamma   90.00
#
_symmetry.space_group_name_H-M   'P 1'
#
loop_
_entity.id
_entity.type
_entity.pdbx_description
1 polymer ?
#
loop_
_entity_poly.entity_id
_entity_poly.type
_entity_poly.pdbx_seq_one_letter_code
_entity_poly.pdbx_strand_id
1 'polypeptide(L)'
;MADVATTTTSTATGVSPHVPLKDKLIDYVILHGPALASALVVIVIGAIVARWVGKLVGRWLERKAMEPPVRMLLVRITKLFVFAAALVVALGTAGMDVTALIAGLSVAGVGIGLAAQGVLGNLFAGLVIIFTKPFRVTEYIELLGVQGQVSQIELLSTTLIHADRSRVVIPNRKIVGEILHNYGTIRQLDLTVGVAYGTNLGDALLVINQILKSNSRVLKDIDPMVGVANLGASSIDIAVKPWVSVADFGPAGPEIYRSIVAEFNARKIEIPFRQIDVRLLNSVPSA
;
A
#
# COMPACT_ATOMS: atom_id res chain seq x y z
N MET A 1 86.14 -30.11 59.63
CA MET A 1 85.40 -29.25 60.54
C MET A 1 84.23 -28.74 59.74
N ALA A 2 83.12 -29.38 59.98
CA ALA A 2 81.90 -29.15 59.24
C ALA A 2 80.78 -28.80 60.22
N ASP A 3 80.04 -27.76 59.96
CA ASP A 3 78.88 -27.44 60.76
C ASP A 3 77.62 -27.71 59.92
N VAL A 4 76.81 -28.60 60.47
CA VAL A 4 75.52 -29.00 59.89
C VAL A 4 74.42 -28.09 60.42
N ALA A 5 73.90 -27.23 59.61
CA ALA A 5 72.72 -26.41 59.93
C ALA A 5 71.42 -27.19 59.64
N THR A 6 70.72 -27.53 60.69
CA THR A 6 69.43 -28.21 60.68
C THR A 6 68.31 -27.19 60.31
N THR A 7 67.67 -27.33 59.11
CA THR A 7 66.54 -26.53 58.71
C THR A 7 65.27 -27.20 59.23
N THR A 8 64.60 -26.59 60.19
CA THR A 8 63.27 -27.00 60.66
C THR A 8 62.20 -26.48 59.73
N THR A 9 61.60 -27.39 59.01
CA THR A 9 60.42 -27.10 58.17
C THR A 9 59.17 -26.97 59.06
N SER A 10 58.68 -25.76 59.25
CA SER A 10 57.42 -25.50 59.90
C SER A 10 56.25 -25.71 58.89
N THR A 11 55.56 -26.82 59.01
CA THR A 11 54.32 -27.12 58.36
C THR A 11 53.23 -26.29 59.02
N ALA A 12 52.93 -25.11 58.41
CA ALA A 12 51.73 -24.34 58.72
C ALA A 12 50.52 -25.06 58.13
N THR A 13 49.80 -25.80 58.91
CA THR A 13 48.42 -26.26 58.62
C THR A 13 47.50 -25.07 58.56
N GLY A 14 47.26 -24.61 57.33
CA GLY A 14 46.26 -23.58 57.04
C GLY A 14 44.84 -24.15 57.26
N VAL A 15 44.38 -24.06 58.48
CA VAL A 15 42.91 -24.20 58.75
C VAL A 15 42.22 -22.99 58.20
N SER A 16 41.59 -23.18 57.09
CA SER A 16 40.67 -22.17 56.58
C SER A 16 39.57 -21.85 57.63
N PRO A 17 39.41 -20.63 58.10
CA PRO A 17 38.37 -20.32 59.08
C PRO A 17 37.02 -20.70 58.47
N HIS A 18 36.32 -21.67 59.06
CA HIS A 18 34.93 -21.98 58.77
C HIS A 18 34.12 -20.77 59.17
N VAL A 19 33.94 -19.82 58.22
CA VAL A 19 33.00 -18.69 58.38
C VAL A 19 31.63 -19.31 58.52
N PRO A 20 30.92 -19.13 59.64
CA PRO A 20 29.60 -19.70 59.87
C PRO A 20 28.65 -19.22 58.76
N LEU A 21 27.75 -20.10 58.34
CA LEU A 21 26.77 -19.83 57.27
C LEU A 21 25.98 -18.51 57.49
N LYS A 22 25.78 -18.16 58.77
CA LYS A 22 25.14 -16.88 59.16
C LYS A 22 25.93 -15.67 58.71
N ASP A 23 27.25 -15.65 58.90
CA ASP A 23 28.09 -14.51 58.56
C ASP A 23 28.20 -14.35 57.03
N LYS A 24 28.27 -15.45 56.29
CA LYS A 24 28.19 -15.42 54.81
C LYS A 24 26.87 -14.90 54.31
N LEU A 25 25.74 -15.23 54.96
CA LEU A 25 24.43 -14.71 54.62
C LEU A 25 24.31 -13.22 54.96
N ILE A 26 24.82 -12.79 56.09
CA ILE A 26 24.83 -11.39 56.52
C ILE A 26 25.65 -10.55 55.53
N ASP A 27 26.88 -10.97 55.23
CA ASP A 27 27.73 -10.28 54.25
C ASP A 27 27.10 -10.21 52.87
N TYR A 28 26.46 -11.29 52.42
CA TYR A 28 25.74 -11.30 51.15
C TYR A 28 24.56 -10.34 51.14
N VAL A 29 23.78 -10.28 52.21
CA VAL A 29 22.61 -9.35 52.32
C VAL A 29 23.08 -7.91 52.44
N ILE A 30 24.17 -7.64 53.17
CA ILE A 30 24.69 -6.27 53.28
C ILE A 30 25.26 -5.80 51.94
N LEU A 31 25.98 -6.66 51.21
CA LEU A 31 26.60 -6.31 49.94
C LEU A 31 25.59 -6.19 48.79
N HIS A 32 24.61 -7.09 48.72
CA HIS A 32 23.63 -7.17 47.61
C HIS A 32 22.25 -6.65 47.97
N GLY A 33 21.96 -6.45 49.26
CA GLY A 33 20.63 -6.01 49.74
C GLY A 33 20.13 -4.71 49.10
N PRO A 34 20.94 -3.66 49.04
CA PRO A 34 20.54 -2.41 48.40
C PRO A 34 20.23 -2.56 46.90
N ALA A 35 21.01 -3.38 46.19
CA ALA A 35 20.82 -3.66 44.76
C ALA A 35 19.54 -4.49 44.53
N LEU A 36 19.27 -5.50 45.37
CA LEU A 36 18.04 -6.29 45.30
C LEU A 36 16.82 -5.47 45.68
N ALA A 37 16.90 -4.59 46.68
CA ALA A 37 15.83 -3.69 47.04
C ALA A 37 15.51 -2.71 45.91
N SER A 38 16.52 -2.13 45.28
CA SER A 38 16.34 -1.25 44.11
C SER A 38 15.72 -1.98 42.90
N ALA A 39 16.17 -3.20 42.63
CA ALA A 39 15.57 -4.03 41.58
C ALA A 39 14.10 -4.36 41.84
N LEU A 40 13.74 -4.66 43.11
CA LEU A 40 12.34 -4.88 43.48
C LEU A 40 11.49 -3.62 43.28
N VAL A 41 12.00 -2.46 43.64
CA VAL A 41 11.33 -1.16 43.41
C VAL A 41 11.12 -0.95 41.90
N VAL A 42 12.11 -1.21 41.07
CA VAL A 42 11.99 -1.10 39.59
C VAL A 42 10.92 -2.05 39.05
N ILE A 43 10.85 -3.29 39.52
CA ILE A 43 9.83 -4.27 39.12
C ILE A 43 8.42 -3.76 39.51
N VAL A 44 8.25 -3.26 40.73
CA VAL A 44 6.96 -2.74 41.19
C VAL A 44 6.54 -1.53 40.37
N ILE A 45 7.43 -0.57 40.17
CA ILE A 45 7.17 0.60 39.31
C ILE A 45 6.86 0.14 37.88
N GLY A 46 7.64 -0.76 37.31
CA GLY A 46 7.42 -1.34 35.99
C GLY A 46 6.05 -2.00 35.84
N ALA A 47 5.60 -2.75 36.85
CA ALA A 47 4.28 -3.37 36.86
C ALA A 47 3.16 -2.32 36.94
N ILE A 48 3.34 -1.25 37.72
CA ILE A 48 2.39 -0.13 37.78
C ILE A 48 2.31 0.59 36.45
N VAL A 49 3.47 0.92 35.85
CA VAL A 49 3.55 1.57 34.53
C VAL A 49 2.92 0.68 33.46
N ALA A 50 3.23 -0.62 33.41
CA ALA A 50 2.63 -1.56 32.47
C ALA A 50 1.09 -1.60 32.60
N ARG A 51 0.55 -1.58 33.83
CA ARG A 51 -0.89 -1.53 34.04
C ARG A 51 -1.47 -0.20 33.60
N TRP A 52 -0.82 0.91 33.90
CA TRP A 52 -1.26 2.26 33.53
C TRP A 52 -1.26 2.47 32.01
N VAL A 53 -0.15 2.14 31.34
CA VAL A 53 -0.05 2.17 29.86
C VAL A 53 -1.08 1.25 29.23
N GLY A 54 -1.23 0.02 29.75
CA GLY A 54 -2.24 -0.91 29.26
C GLY A 54 -3.67 -0.40 29.39
N LYS A 55 -4.00 0.33 30.48
CA LYS A 55 -5.30 1.00 30.64
C LYS A 55 -5.48 2.17 29.66
N LEU A 56 -4.41 2.93 29.41
CA LEU A 56 -4.44 4.05 28.48
C LEU A 56 -4.69 3.56 27.02
N VAL A 57 -3.91 2.56 26.60
CA VAL A 57 -4.09 1.91 25.29
C VAL A 57 -5.47 1.28 25.16
N GLY A 58 -5.95 0.58 26.20
CA GLY A 58 -7.29 -0.03 26.21
C GLY A 58 -8.39 1.01 25.98
N ARG A 59 -8.35 2.15 26.71
CA ARG A 59 -9.32 3.25 26.55
C ARG A 59 -9.25 3.92 25.18
N TRP A 60 -8.03 4.06 24.62
CA TRP A 60 -7.85 4.61 23.28
C TRP A 60 -8.44 3.70 22.20
N LEU A 61 -8.22 2.37 22.32
CA LEU A 61 -8.77 1.36 21.41
C LEU A 61 -10.29 1.23 21.52
N GLU A 62 -10.87 1.42 22.72
CA GLU A 62 -12.33 1.49 22.92
C GLU A 62 -12.97 2.63 22.11
N ARG A 63 -12.35 3.81 22.11
CA ARG A 63 -12.83 4.97 21.34
C ARG A 63 -12.80 4.72 19.82
N LYS A 64 -11.97 3.78 19.35
CA LYS A 64 -11.86 3.38 17.94
C LYS A 64 -12.83 2.25 17.56
N ALA A 65 -13.75 1.87 18.47
CA ALA A 65 -14.73 0.80 18.28
C ALA A 65 -14.11 -0.54 17.80
N MET A 66 -12.89 -0.85 18.25
CA MET A 66 -12.22 -2.10 17.90
C MET A 66 -12.85 -3.30 18.61
N GLU A 67 -12.90 -4.43 17.89
CA GLU A 67 -13.44 -5.66 18.43
C GLU A 67 -12.74 -6.11 19.72
N PRO A 68 -13.50 -6.61 20.72
CA PRO A 68 -12.97 -6.97 22.04
C PRO A 68 -11.76 -7.94 22.01
N PRO A 69 -11.71 -8.99 21.16
CA PRO A 69 -10.56 -9.89 21.13
C PRO A 69 -9.27 -9.20 20.71
N VAL A 70 -9.32 -8.35 19.66
CA VAL A 70 -8.18 -7.61 19.15
C VAL A 70 -7.67 -6.60 20.19
N ARG A 71 -8.59 -5.88 20.84
CA ARG A 71 -8.27 -4.94 21.92
C ARG A 71 -7.55 -5.65 23.07
N MET A 72 -8.07 -6.78 23.54
CA MET A 72 -7.44 -7.54 24.63
C MET A 72 -6.03 -8.02 24.25
N LEU A 73 -5.85 -8.50 23.03
CA LEU A 73 -4.54 -8.93 22.52
C LEU A 73 -3.53 -7.77 22.53
N LEU A 74 -3.89 -6.63 21.95
CA LEU A 74 -3.01 -5.45 21.89
C LEU A 74 -2.64 -4.92 23.28
N VAL A 75 -3.60 -4.89 24.22
CA VAL A 75 -3.34 -4.49 25.61
C VAL A 75 -2.41 -5.48 26.31
N ARG A 76 -2.56 -6.81 26.08
CA ARG A 76 -1.67 -7.82 26.65
C ARG A 76 -0.25 -7.69 26.09
N ILE A 77 -0.11 -7.53 24.78
CA ILE A 77 1.18 -7.34 24.13
C ILE A 77 1.87 -6.08 24.69
N THR A 78 1.17 -4.97 24.78
CA THR A 78 1.71 -3.71 25.33
C THR A 78 2.20 -3.89 26.77
N LYS A 79 1.39 -4.54 27.62
CA LYS A 79 1.79 -4.82 29.01
C LYS A 79 3.02 -5.72 29.08
N LEU A 80 3.07 -6.75 28.24
CA LEU A 80 4.22 -7.66 28.17
C LEU A 80 5.51 -6.92 27.81
N PHE A 81 5.47 -6.06 26.77
CA PHE A 81 6.63 -5.27 26.35
C PHE A 81 7.12 -4.31 27.44
N VAL A 82 6.21 -3.57 28.06
CA VAL A 82 6.57 -2.62 29.14
C VAL A 82 7.14 -3.36 30.35
N PHE A 83 6.55 -4.50 30.72
CA PHE A 83 7.03 -5.30 31.84
C PHE A 83 8.37 -5.98 31.53
N ALA A 84 8.58 -6.50 30.33
CA ALA A 84 9.85 -7.07 29.90
C ALA A 84 10.98 -6.03 29.93
N ALA A 85 10.74 -4.81 29.47
CA ALA A 85 11.69 -3.71 29.56
C ALA A 85 12.04 -3.37 31.01
N ALA A 86 11.04 -3.30 31.90
CA ALA A 86 11.25 -3.07 33.33
C ALA A 86 12.04 -4.21 34.00
N LEU A 87 11.79 -5.46 33.57
CA LEU A 87 12.53 -6.63 34.06
C LEU A 87 14.02 -6.56 33.69
N VAL A 88 14.33 -6.18 32.44
CA VAL A 88 15.75 -6.02 32.00
C VAL A 88 16.45 -4.96 32.86
N VAL A 89 15.78 -3.80 33.09
CA VAL A 89 16.34 -2.75 33.96
C VAL A 89 16.53 -3.24 35.40
N ALA A 90 15.56 -3.99 35.93
CA ALA A 90 15.62 -4.52 37.28
C ALA A 90 16.79 -5.52 37.44
N LEU A 91 17.01 -6.41 36.49
CA LEU A 91 18.12 -7.35 36.48
C LEU A 91 19.48 -6.63 36.45
N GLY A 92 19.58 -5.57 35.62
CA GLY A 92 20.79 -4.72 35.59
C GLY A 92 21.06 -4.01 36.91
N THR A 93 20.00 -3.47 37.58
CA THR A 93 20.13 -2.84 38.91
C THR A 93 20.46 -3.83 40.01
N ALA A 94 20.08 -5.10 39.85
CA ALA A 94 20.48 -6.19 40.74
C ALA A 94 21.94 -6.60 40.58
N GLY A 95 22.68 -5.99 39.64
CA GLY A 95 24.08 -6.33 39.34
C GLY A 95 24.26 -7.54 38.42
N MET A 96 23.20 -8.05 37.81
CA MET A 96 23.28 -9.14 36.84
C MET A 96 23.71 -8.62 35.47
N ASP A 97 24.56 -9.37 34.78
CA ASP A 97 24.89 -9.05 33.39
C ASP A 97 23.72 -9.37 32.47
N VAL A 98 23.11 -8.32 31.97
CA VAL A 98 21.94 -8.39 31.06
C VAL A 98 22.33 -8.38 29.57
N THR A 99 23.63 -8.33 29.26
CA THR A 99 24.13 -8.24 27.87
C THR A 99 23.64 -9.39 27.02
N ALA A 100 23.71 -10.62 27.48
CA ALA A 100 23.22 -11.80 26.76
C ALA A 100 21.70 -11.78 26.58
N LEU A 101 20.97 -11.28 27.58
CA LEU A 101 19.49 -11.12 27.49
C LEU A 101 19.10 -10.07 26.46
N ILE A 102 19.79 -8.91 26.48
CA ILE A 102 19.55 -7.84 25.48
C ILE A 102 19.92 -8.35 24.09
N ALA A 103 21.04 -9.06 23.93
CA ALA A 103 21.40 -9.64 22.64
C ALA A 103 20.33 -10.63 22.13
N GLY A 104 19.84 -11.53 23.01
CA GLY A 104 18.78 -12.47 22.67
C GLY A 104 17.45 -11.77 22.27
N LEU A 105 17.05 -10.75 23.04
CA LEU A 105 15.86 -9.94 22.70
C LEU A 105 16.03 -9.18 21.39
N SER A 106 17.24 -8.71 21.07
CA SER A 106 17.54 -8.03 19.81
C SER A 106 17.39 -8.97 18.62
N VAL A 107 17.91 -10.20 18.71
CA VAL A 107 17.75 -11.24 17.68
C VAL A 107 16.26 -11.59 17.51
N ALA A 108 15.53 -11.79 18.61
CA ALA A 108 14.09 -12.04 18.59
C ALA A 108 13.32 -10.86 17.95
N GLY A 109 13.71 -9.63 18.27
CA GLY A 109 13.13 -8.41 17.67
C GLY A 109 13.33 -8.34 16.15
N VAL A 110 14.53 -8.69 15.66
CA VAL A 110 14.80 -8.79 14.22
C VAL A 110 13.91 -9.86 13.58
N GLY A 111 13.79 -11.04 14.20
CA GLY A 111 12.89 -12.10 13.71
C GLY A 111 11.43 -11.66 13.60
N ILE A 112 10.91 -10.97 14.62
CA ILE A 112 9.54 -10.40 14.60
C ILE A 112 9.42 -9.32 13.54
N GLY A 113 10.43 -8.45 13.39
CA GLY A 113 10.47 -7.40 12.35
C GLY A 113 10.39 -7.97 10.94
N LEU A 114 11.17 -9.03 10.66
CA LEU A 114 11.12 -9.75 9.39
C LEU A 114 9.76 -10.41 9.14
N ALA A 115 9.18 -11.06 10.17
CA ALA A 115 7.84 -11.64 10.07
C ALA A 115 6.75 -10.57 9.80
N ALA A 116 6.89 -9.38 10.35
CA ALA A 116 5.96 -8.25 10.19
C ALA A 116 6.24 -7.39 8.93
N GLN A 117 7.32 -7.65 8.18
CA GLN A 117 7.80 -6.82 7.06
C GLN A 117 6.71 -6.52 6.03
N GLY A 118 5.86 -7.50 5.72
CA GLY A 118 4.77 -7.32 4.75
C GLY A 118 3.74 -6.29 5.21
N VAL A 119 3.34 -6.35 6.47
CA VAL A 119 2.35 -5.43 7.07
C VAL A 119 2.93 -4.03 7.21
N LEU A 120 4.15 -3.93 7.75
CA LEU A 120 4.85 -2.65 7.91
C LEU A 120 5.11 -1.99 6.55
N GLY A 121 5.49 -2.77 5.52
CA GLY A 121 5.67 -2.25 4.17
C GLY A 121 4.39 -1.65 3.59
N ASN A 122 3.23 -2.27 3.80
CA ASN A 122 1.94 -1.70 3.37
C ASN A 122 1.58 -0.43 4.17
N LEU A 123 1.83 -0.42 5.47
CA LEU A 123 1.59 0.74 6.32
C LEU A 123 2.40 1.96 5.85
N PHE A 124 3.73 1.80 5.68
CA PHE A 124 4.60 2.88 5.21
C PHE A 124 4.23 3.34 3.79
N ALA A 125 3.93 2.41 2.89
CA ALA A 125 3.46 2.73 1.56
C ALA A 125 2.13 3.52 1.60
N GLY A 126 1.18 3.13 2.45
CA GLY A 126 -0.06 3.87 2.65
C GLY A 126 0.17 5.29 3.18
N LEU A 127 1.07 5.47 4.13
CA LEU A 127 1.47 6.81 4.59
C LEU A 127 2.06 7.64 3.44
N VAL A 128 2.96 7.06 2.62
CA VAL A 128 3.51 7.75 1.45
C VAL A 128 2.39 8.20 0.52
N ILE A 129 1.44 7.33 0.16
CA ILE A 129 0.31 7.67 -0.71
C ILE A 129 -0.53 8.82 -0.13
N ILE A 130 -0.84 8.77 1.17
CA ILE A 130 -1.66 9.78 1.85
C ILE A 130 -0.96 11.15 1.89
N PHE A 131 0.36 11.18 2.10
CA PHE A 131 1.12 12.43 2.16
C PHE A 131 1.46 13.00 0.78
N THR A 132 1.95 12.16 -0.14
CA THR A 132 2.40 12.63 -1.47
C THR A 132 1.24 12.79 -2.46
N LYS A 133 0.12 12.08 -2.23
CA LYS A 133 -1.10 12.12 -3.05
C LYS A 133 -0.84 11.95 -4.56
N PRO A 134 -0.18 10.87 -4.97
CA PRO A 134 0.04 10.59 -6.40
C PRO A 134 -1.29 10.39 -7.16
N PHE A 135 -2.33 10.05 -6.44
CA PHE A 135 -3.73 10.00 -6.88
C PHE A 135 -4.65 10.30 -5.68
N ARG A 136 -5.91 10.61 -5.97
CA ARG A 136 -6.94 10.94 -4.96
C ARG A 136 -8.16 10.05 -5.13
N VAL A 137 -9.00 10.01 -4.10
CA VAL A 137 -10.33 9.39 -4.20
C VAL A 137 -11.11 10.07 -5.32
N THR A 138 -11.86 9.30 -6.10
CA THR A 138 -12.60 9.65 -7.32
C THR A 138 -11.78 9.74 -8.61
N GLU A 139 -10.45 9.80 -8.56
CA GLU A 139 -9.61 9.74 -9.76
C GLU A 139 -9.56 8.31 -10.32
N TYR A 140 -9.39 8.21 -11.63
CA TYR A 140 -9.27 6.93 -12.33
C TYR A 140 -7.79 6.62 -12.56
N ILE A 141 -7.35 5.48 -12.09
CA ILE A 141 -5.95 5.07 -12.19
C ILE A 141 -5.82 3.69 -12.85
N GLU A 142 -4.65 3.46 -13.43
CA GLU A 142 -4.25 2.17 -13.97
C GLU A 142 -2.84 1.84 -13.49
N LEU A 143 -2.68 0.62 -12.97
CA LEU A 143 -1.41 0.07 -12.53
C LEU A 143 -1.47 -1.46 -12.51
N LEU A 144 -0.34 -2.13 -12.77
CA LEU A 144 -0.23 -3.61 -12.71
C LEU A 144 -1.29 -4.33 -13.57
N GLY A 145 -1.73 -3.75 -14.68
CA GLY A 145 -2.79 -4.30 -15.53
C GLY A 145 -4.20 -4.20 -14.94
N VAL A 146 -4.36 -3.50 -13.82
CA VAL A 146 -5.66 -3.24 -13.20
C VAL A 146 -5.97 -1.76 -13.34
N GLN A 147 -7.20 -1.44 -13.74
CA GLN A 147 -7.68 -0.06 -13.85
C GLN A 147 -9.00 0.12 -13.10
N GLY A 148 -9.23 1.32 -12.58
CA GLY A 148 -10.48 1.62 -11.88
C GLY A 148 -10.49 2.99 -11.22
N GLN A 149 -11.67 3.39 -10.77
CA GLN A 149 -11.83 4.61 -9.98
C GLN A 149 -11.44 4.35 -8.53
N VAL A 150 -10.60 5.20 -7.97
CA VAL A 150 -10.20 5.13 -6.55
C VAL A 150 -11.43 5.41 -5.68
N SER A 151 -11.87 4.40 -4.95
CA SER A 151 -12.99 4.48 -4.01
C SER A 151 -12.54 4.87 -2.61
N GLN A 152 -11.42 4.27 -2.16
CA GLN A 152 -10.94 4.44 -0.80
C GLN A 152 -9.43 4.24 -0.73
N ILE A 153 -8.76 5.06 0.08
CA ILE A 153 -7.33 4.94 0.41
C ILE A 153 -7.23 4.68 1.91
N GLU A 154 -6.77 3.49 2.28
CA GLU A 154 -6.56 3.08 3.66
C GLU A 154 -5.06 2.95 3.98
N LEU A 155 -4.72 2.73 5.24
CA LEU A 155 -3.33 2.60 5.67
C LEU A 155 -2.61 1.39 5.06
N LEU A 156 -3.33 0.28 4.82
CA LEU A 156 -2.72 -0.97 4.33
C LEU A 156 -3.04 -1.26 2.87
N SER A 157 -4.13 -0.69 2.34
CA SER A 157 -4.64 -0.98 1.01
C SER A 157 -5.34 0.22 0.38
N THR A 158 -5.41 0.21 -0.94
CA THR A 158 -6.24 1.12 -1.74
C THR A 158 -7.27 0.29 -2.48
N THR A 159 -8.54 0.73 -2.46
CA THR A 159 -9.64 0.05 -3.13
C THR A 159 -10.04 0.83 -4.39
N LEU A 160 -10.07 0.12 -5.52
CA LEU A 160 -10.58 0.62 -6.79
C LEU A 160 -11.97 0.02 -7.07
N ILE A 161 -12.81 0.77 -7.77
CA ILE A 161 -14.04 0.28 -8.40
C ILE A 161 -13.77 0.15 -9.89
N HIS A 162 -13.86 -1.06 -10.40
CA HIS A 162 -13.71 -1.38 -11.81
C HIS A 162 -14.99 -1.04 -12.60
N ALA A 163 -14.92 -1.04 -13.95
CA ALA A 163 -16.04 -0.68 -14.80
C ALA A 163 -17.29 -1.57 -14.61
N ASP A 164 -17.11 -2.85 -14.26
CA ASP A 164 -18.17 -3.82 -13.93
C ASP A 164 -18.71 -3.67 -12.50
N ARG A 165 -18.28 -2.62 -11.77
CA ARG A 165 -18.57 -2.33 -10.36
C ARG A 165 -17.95 -3.31 -9.36
N SER A 166 -17.08 -4.22 -9.79
CA SER A 166 -16.27 -5.03 -8.87
C SER A 166 -15.29 -4.16 -8.09
N ARG A 167 -14.95 -4.61 -6.88
CA ARG A 167 -13.97 -3.95 -6.02
C ARG A 167 -12.65 -4.67 -6.14
N VAL A 168 -11.60 -3.93 -6.48
CA VAL A 168 -10.23 -4.44 -6.49
C VAL A 168 -9.48 -3.82 -5.33
N VAL A 169 -9.03 -4.64 -4.39
CA VAL A 169 -8.26 -4.22 -3.22
C VAL A 169 -6.78 -4.47 -3.49
N ILE A 170 -6.01 -3.41 -3.54
CA ILE A 170 -4.58 -3.47 -3.85
C ILE A 170 -3.80 -3.12 -2.58
N PRO A 171 -2.92 -3.99 -2.08
CA PRO A 171 -2.02 -3.67 -0.98
C PRO A 171 -1.13 -2.47 -1.35
N ASN A 172 -1.03 -1.48 -0.48
CA ASN A 172 -0.33 -0.22 -0.78
C ASN A 172 1.13 -0.41 -1.20
N ARG A 173 1.82 -1.42 -0.62
CA ARG A 173 3.19 -1.77 -1.01
C ARG A 173 3.32 -2.14 -2.48
N LYS A 174 2.26 -2.64 -3.11
CA LYS A 174 2.24 -2.98 -4.55
C LYS A 174 2.05 -1.76 -5.43
N ILE A 175 1.58 -0.65 -4.89
CA ILE A 175 1.36 0.60 -5.63
C ILE A 175 2.64 1.45 -5.61
N VAL A 176 3.24 1.56 -4.42
CA VAL A 176 4.45 2.38 -4.25
C VAL A 176 5.65 1.70 -4.89
N GLY A 177 6.29 2.37 -5.84
CA GLY A 177 7.41 1.85 -6.62
C GLY A 177 7.03 1.31 -7.99
N GLU A 178 5.74 1.22 -8.33
CA GLU A 178 5.25 0.82 -9.65
C GLU A 178 4.93 2.05 -10.53
N ILE A 179 4.91 1.82 -11.84
CA ILE A 179 4.44 2.83 -12.79
C ILE A 179 2.92 2.92 -12.69
N LEU A 180 2.44 4.09 -12.35
CA LEU A 180 1.02 4.37 -12.21
C LEU A 180 0.60 5.40 -13.26
N HIS A 181 -0.46 5.09 -14.00
CA HIS A 181 -1.11 6.03 -14.89
C HIS A 181 -2.33 6.63 -14.19
N ASN A 182 -2.29 7.93 -13.91
CA ASN A 182 -3.41 8.66 -13.32
C ASN A 182 -4.12 9.46 -14.41
N TYR A 183 -5.34 9.05 -14.75
CA TYR A 183 -6.21 9.74 -15.72
C TYR A 183 -6.97 10.92 -15.11
N GLY A 184 -6.90 11.09 -13.80
CA GLY A 184 -7.69 12.12 -13.10
C GLY A 184 -9.17 11.80 -13.02
N THR A 185 -10.00 12.87 -13.13
CA THR A 185 -11.47 12.77 -13.05
C THR A 185 -12.16 12.81 -14.41
N ILE A 186 -11.40 13.07 -15.47
CA ILE A 186 -11.88 13.15 -16.86
C ILE A 186 -11.05 12.24 -17.75
N ARG A 187 -11.67 11.72 -18.80
CA ARG A 187 -10.99 10.84 -19.79
C ARG A 187 -11.35 11.27 -21.20
N GLN A 188 -10.41 11.10 -22.13
CA GLN A 188 -10.66 11.27 -23.55
C GLN A 188 -11.14 9.96 -24.16
N LEU A 189 -12.27 9.99 -24.87
CA LEU A 189 -12.69 8.86 -25.70
C LEU A 189 -11.85 8.83 -26.98
N ASP A 190 -11.62 7.64 -27.51
CA ASP A 190 -10.96 7.41 -28.80
C ASP A 190 -11.93 6.67 -29.73
N LEU A 191 -12.75 7.45 -30.45
CA LEU A 191 -13.74 6.92 -31.37
C LEU A 191 -13.28 7.19 -32.81
N THR A 192 -13.66 6.28 -33.72
CA THR A 192 -13.37 6.42 -35.15
C THR A 192 -14.62 6.19 -35.98
N VAL A 193 -14.86 7.06 -36.95
CA VAL A 193 -16.00 6.97 -37.87
C VAL A 193 -15.48 7.04 -39.28
N GLY A 194 -15.82 6.04 -40.12
CA GLY A 194 -15.46 6.02 -41.53
C GLY A 194 -16.53 6.69 -42.40
N VAL A 195 -16.14 7.51 -43.36
CA VAL A 195 -17.01 8.08 -44.40
C VAL A 195 -16.50 7.72 -45.79
N ALA A 196 -17.38 7.67 -46.78
CA ALA A 196 -17.00 7.36 -48.15
C ALA A 196 -16.11 8.46 -48.77
N TYR A 197 -15.21 8.08 -49.67
CA TYR A 197 -14.28 9.02 -50.35
C TYR A 197 -15.00 10.15 -51.13
N GLY A 198 -16.24 9.94 -51.56
CA GLY A 198 -17.05 10.97 -52.21
C GLY A 198 -17.76 11.94 -51.26
N THR A 199 -17.63 11.78 -49.94
CA THR A 199 -18.31 12.59 -48.93
C THR A 199 -17.68 13.97 -48.81
N ASN A 200 -18.51 15.00 -48.66
CA ASN A 200 -18.04 16.33 -48.25
C ASN A 200 -17.55 16.24 -46.77
N LEU A 201 -16.23 16.21 -46.62
CA LEU A 201 -15.62 16.12 -45.28
C LEU A 201 -15.96 17.30 -44.35
N GLY A 202 -16.13 18.50 -44.95
CA GLY A 202 -16.52 19.70 -44.17
C GLY A 202 -17.88 19.49 -43.50
N ASP A 203 -18.84 18.99 -44.23
CA ASP A 203 -20.19 18.71 -43.71
C ASP A 203 -20.16 17.59 -42.65
N ALA A 204 -19.42 16.51 -42.91
CA ALA A 204 -19.29 15.42 -41.94
C ALA A 204 -18.65 15.89 -40.61
N LEU A 205 -17.60 16.69 -40.67
CA LEU A 205 -16.93 17.24 -39.48
C LEU A 205 -17.84 18.24 -38.75
N LEU A 206 -18.63 19.07 -39.46
CA LEU A 206 -19.59 19.97 -38.85
C LEU A 206 -20.67 19.22 -38.07
N VAL A 207 -21.22 18.15 -38.69
CA VAL A 207 -22.23 17.28 -38.04
C VAL A 207 -21.71 16.65 -36.79
N ILE A 208 -20.52 16.05 -36.85
CA ILE A 208 -19.88 15.44 -35.67
C ILE A 208 -19.71 16.48 -34.55
N ASN A 209 -19.18 17.66 -34.87
CA ASN A 209 -19.01 18.73 -33.88
C ASN A 209 -20.33 19.18 -33.27
N GLN A 210 -21.43 19.25 -34.06
CA GLN A 210 -22.76 19.57 -33.53
C GLN A 210 -23.26 18.50 -32.57
N ILE A 211 -23.07 17.21 -32.90
CA ILE A 211 -23.41 16.08 -32.01
C ILE A 211 -22.64 16.17 -30.69
N LEU A 212 -21.35 16.40 -30.75
CA LEU A 212 -20.52 16.51 -29.54
C LEU A 212 -20.95 17.72 -28.69
N LYS A 213 -21.28 18.85 -29.30
CA LYS A 213 -21.78 20.05 -28.59
C LYS A 213 -23.15 19.83 -27.94
N SER A 214 -24.04 19.05 -28.53
CA SER A 214 -25.37 18.76 -27.98
C SER A 214 -25.40 17.64 -26.96
N ASN A 215 -24.38 16.76 -26.96
CA ASN A 215 -24.32 15.63 -26.02
C ASN A 215 -24.01 16.11 -24.60
N SER A 216 -24.86 15.76 -23.63
CA SER A 216 -24.75 16.20 -22.23
C SER A 216 -23.56 15.57 -21.47
N ARG A 217 -23.03 14.43 -21.95
CA ARG A 217 -21.91 13.72 -21.31
C ARG A 217 -20.54 14.24 -21.75
N VAL A 218 -20.50 14.97 -22.87
CA VAL A 218 -19.27 15.59 -23.39
C VAL A 218 -19.01 16.88 -22.65
N LEU A 219 -17.81 17.03 -22.11
CA LEU A 219 -17.35 18.26 -21.44
C LEU A 219 -17.27 19.40 -22.46
N LYS A 220 -17.73 20.60 -22.06
CA LYS A 220 -17.82 21.76 -22.94
C LYS A 220 -16.66 22.74 -22.76
N ASP A 221 -15.96 22.63 -21.68
CA ASP A 221 -14.82 23.46 -21.29
C ASP A 221 -13.50 23.00 -21.93
N ILE A 222 -13.49 21.80 -22.56
CA ILE A 222 -12.34 21.27 -23.27
C ILE A 222 -12.78 20.91 -24.71
N ASP A 223 -12.11 21.50 -25.69
CA ASP A 223 -12.43 21.23 -27.10
C ASP A 223 -12.10 19.77 -27.47
N PRO A 224 -13.06 19.07 -28.13
CA PRO A 224 -12.81 17.73 -28.63
C PRO A 224 -11.86 17.79 -29.83
N MET A 225 -10.99 16.80 -29.97
CA MET A 225 -10.23 16.61 -31.19
C MET A 225 -11.09 15.87 -32.21
N VAL A 226 -11.41 16.55 -33.35
CA VAL A 226 -12.15 15.96 -34.46
C VAL A 226 -11.40 16.26 -35.74
N GLY A 227 -11.06 15.23 -36.50
CA GLY A 227 -10.31 15.39 -37.77
C GLY A 227 -10.04 14.07 -38.48
N VAL A 228 -9.54 14.12 -39.69
CA VAL A 228 -9.14 12.94 -40.45
C VAL A 228 -7.97 12.28 -39.76
N ALA A 229 -8.13 11.00 -39.40
CA ALA A 229 -7.09 10.19 -38.76
C ALA A 229 -6.32 9.36 -39.78
N ASN A 230 -7.02 8.82 -40.77
CA ASN A 230 -6.43 7.90 -41.74
C ASN A 230 -7.23 7.90 -43.06
N LEU A 231 -6.54 7.57 -44.13
CA LEU A 231 -7.12 7.27 -45.45
C LEU A 231 -7.11 5.76 -45.62
N GLY A 232 -8.22 5.11 -45.25
CA GLY A 232 -8.36 3.65 -45.28
C GLY A 232 -8.63 3.11 -46.67
N ALA A 233 -8.61 1.78 -46.85
CA ALA A 233 -8.81 1.12 -48.12
C ALA A 233 -10.22 1.37 -48.72
N SER A 234 -11.22 1.66 -47.91
CA SER A 234 -12.62 1.86 -48.33
C SER A 234 -13.29 3.06 -47.69
N SER A 235 -12.63 3.76 -46.78
CA SER A 235 -13.17 4.88 -46.02
C SER A 235 -12.11 5.93 -45.72
N ILE A 236 -12.55 7.15 -45.50
CA ILE A 236 -11.77 8.18 -44.82
C ILE A 236 -12.17 8.10 -43.34
N ASP A 237 -11.19 7.76 -42.50
CA ASP A 237 -11.43 7.55 -41.08
C ASP A 237 -11.28 8.87 -40.33
N ILE A 238 -12.33 9.29 -39.63
CA ILE A 238 -12.41 10.51 -38.84
C ILE A 238 -12.22 10.11 -37.38
N ALA A 239 -11.16 10.63 -36.73
CA ALA A 239 -11.02 10.55 -35.29
C ALA A 239 -12.01 11.48 -34.59
N VAL A 240 -12.66 10.98 -33.55
CA VAL A 240 -13.62 11.72 -32.73
C VAL A 240 -13.25 11.48 -31.27
N LYS A 241 -12.50 12.44 -30.70
CA LYS A 241 -11.90 12.29 -29.36
C LYS A 241 -12.41 13.36 -28.40
N PRO A 242 -13.68 13.22 -27.93
CA PRO A 242 -14.22 14.11 -26.90
C PRO A 242 -13.72 13.77 -25.51
N TRP A 243 -13.78 14.76 -24.62
CA TRP A 243 -13.50 14.58 -23.20
C TRP A 243 -14.80 14.37 -22.44
N VAL A 244 -14.81 13.39 -21.54
CA VAL A 244 -15.95 13.02 -20.71
C VAL A 244 -15.52 12.81 -19.27
N SER A 245 -16.48 12.83 -18.32
CA SER A 245 -16.19 12.42 -16.95
C SER A 245 -15.84 10.92 -16.88
N VAL A 246 -15.10 10.49 -15.86
CA VAL A 246 -14.82 9.07 -15.61
C VAL A 246 -16.12 8.24 -15.56
N ALA A 247 -17.18 8.78 -14.95
CA ALA A 247 -18.48 8.12 -14.85
C ALA A 247 -19.17 7.93 -16.21
N ASP A 248 -18.96 8.88 -17.14
CA ASP A 248 -19.55 8.88 -18.47
C ASP A 248 -18.72 8.16 -19.53
N PHE A 249 -17.49 7.72 -19.19
CA PHE A 249 -16.57 7.08 -20.14
C PHE A 249 -17.17 5.85 -20.83
N GLY A 250 -17.88 4.99 -20.08
CA GLY A 250 -18.56 3.81 -20.63
C GLY A 250 -19.77 4.15 -21.51
N PRO A 251 -20.75 4.92 -21.03
CA PRO A 251 -22.00 5.18 -21.76
C PRO A 251 -21.88 6.20 -22.90
N ALA A 252 -20.93 7.14 -22.86
CA ALA A 252 -20.87 8.23 -23.85
C ALA A 252 -20.49 7.76 -25.26
N GLY A 253 -19.55 6.82 -25.41
CA GLY A 253 -19.11 6.31 -26.70
C GLY A 253 -20.25 5.72 -27.54
N PRO A 254 -20.99 4.72 -27.04
CA PRO A 254 -22.17 4.16 -27.72
C PRO A 254 -23.26 5.19 -28.06
N GLU A 255 -23.48 6.16 -27.16
CA GLU A 255 -24.46 7.24 -27.39
C GLU A 255 -24.04 8.16 -28.54
N ILE A 256 -22.75 8.55 -28.58
CA ILE A 256 -22.18 9.36 -29.66
C ILE A 256 -22.28 8.61 -30.99
N TYR A 257 -21.86 7.34 -31.05
CA TYR A 257 -21.98 6.53 -32.29
C TYR A 257 -23.43 6.45 -32.81
N ARG A 258 -24.39 6.20 -31.91
CA ARG A 258 -25.79 6.17 -32.28
C ARG A 258 -26.27 7.50 -32.89
N SER A 259 -25.87 8.61 -32.29
CA SER A 259 -26.20 9.95 -32.78
C SER A 259 -25.55 10.24 -34.15
N ILE A 260 -24.28 9.82 -34.34
CA ILE A 260 -23.59 9.99 -35.62
C ILE A 260 -24.29 9.20 -36.72
N VAL A 261 -24.63 7.93 -36.48
CA VAL A 261 -25.35 7.11 -37.48
C VAL A 261 -26.70 7.73 -37.83
N ALA A 262 -27.45 8.22 -36.85
CA ALA A 262 -28.76 8.86 -37.11
C ALA A 262 -28.64 10.14 -37.95
N GLU A 263 -27.71 11.04 -37.59
CA GLU A 263 -27.52 12.31 -38.30
C GLU A 263 -26.89 12.10 -39.68
N PHE A 264 -25.96 11.15 -39.85
CA PHE A 264 -25.39 10.83 -41.14
C PHE A 264 -26.43 10.27 -42.09
N ASN A 265 -27.30 9.37 -41.64
CA ASN A 265 -28.41 8.87 -42.45
C ASN A 265 -29.39 10.01 -42.86
N ALA A 266 -29.76 10.90 -41.94
CA ALA A 266 -30.63 12.02 -42.21
C ALA A 266 -30.07 13.00 -43.28
N ARG A 267 -28.73 13.17 -43.27
CA ARG A 267 -28.03 14.07 -44.19
C ARG A 267 -27.42 13.38 -45.41
N LYS A 268 -27.71 12.08 -45.60
CA LYS A 268 -27.15 11.26 -46.69
C LYS A 268 -25.62 11.24 -46.74
N ILE A 269 -24.98 11.32 -45.60
CA ILE A 269 -23.55 11.10 -45.45
C ILE A 269 -23.32 9.59 -45.39
N GLU A 270 -22.60 9.04 -46.37
CA GLU A 270 -22.44 7.60 -46.54
C GLU A 270 -21.35 7.06 -45.60
N ILE A 271 -21.70 6.02 -44.81
CA ILE A 271 -20.77 5.17 -44.11
C ILE A 271 -20.51 3.95 -45.03
N PRO A 272 -19.34 3.82 -45.65
CA PRO A 272 -19.13 2.85 -46.71
C PRO A 272 -19.01 1.43 -46.17
N PHE A 273 -19.54 0.47 -46.95
CA PHE A 273 -19.14 -0.92 -46.79
C PHE A 273 -17.75 -1.13 -47.36
N ARG A 274 -17.13 -2.27 -47.06
CA ARG A 274 -15.87 -2.61 -47.67
C ARG A 274 -16.00 -2.66 -49.20
N GLN A 275 -15.21 -1.87 -49.92
CA GLN A 275 -15.14 -1.85 -51.37
C GLN A 275 -14.10 -2.83 -51.87
N ILE A 276 -14.42 -3.58 -52.93
CA ILE A 276 -13.52 -4.50 -53.57
C ILE A 276 -13.67 -4.33 -55.08
N ASP A 277 -12.62 -3.93 -55.76
CA ASP A 277 -12.57 -3.92 -57.21
C ASP A 277 -12.29 -5.34 -57.75
N VAL A 278 -13.24 -5.88 -58.51
CA VAL A 278 -13.11 -7.20 -59.13
C VAL A 278 -12.86 -7.03 -60.63
N ARG A 279 -11.66 -7.35 -61.10
CA ARG A 279 -11.35 -7.37 -62.51
C ARG A 279 -11.47 -8.81 -63.07
N LEU A 280 -12.45 -9.06 -63.90
CA LEU A 280 -12.58 -10.33 -64.60
C LEU A 280 -11.50 -10.44 -65.69
N LEU A 281 -10.57 -11.39 -65.57
CA LEU A 281 -9.46 -11.61 -66.47
C LEU A 281 -9.83 -12.56 -67.67
N ASN A 282 -10.97 -13.23 -67.58
CA ASN A 282 -11.43 -14.16 -68.65
C ASN A 282 -12.41 -13.46 -69.55
N SER A 283 -11.96 -13.04 -70.74
CA SER A 283 -12.86 -12.87 -71.87
C SER A 283 -13.27 -14.29 -72.32
N VAL A 284 -14.57 -14.64 -72.18
CA VAL A 284 -15.12 -15.84 -72.84
C VAL A 284 -14.90 -15.62 -74.33
N PRO A 285 -14.17 -16.55 -75.06
CA PRO A 285 -14.11 -16.46 -76.50
C PRO A 285 -15.53 -16.53 -77.05
N SER A 286 -15.97 -15.49 -77.77
CA SER A 286 -17.19 -15.57 -78.56
C SER A 286 -17.08 -16.65 -79.58
N ALA A 287 -17.93 -17.66 -79.50
CA ALA A 287 -18.05 -18.74 -80.46
C ALA A 287 -18.53 -18.23 -81.85
#